data_e7c9d8f38638bcca1b4c95121d2290d9
#
_entry.id   e7c9d8f38638bcca1b4c95121d2290d9
#
_cell.length_a   1.000
_cell.length_b   1.000
_cell.length_c   1.000
_cell.angle_alpha   90.00
_cell.angle_beta   90.00
_cell.angle_gamma   90.00
#
_symmetry.space_group_name_H-M   'P 1'
#
loop_
_entity.id
_entity.type
_entity.pdbx_description
1 polymer ?
#
loop_
_entity_poly.entity_id
_entity_poly.type
_entity_poly.pdbx_seq_one_letter_code
_entity_poly.pdbx_strand_id
1 'polypeptide(L)'
;MKFIHTADWHLGNTFHGHDRSEEHHHFLKHLLDLISTRRPDALIVAGDIFDTPNPSARAEAMLYDFLLEATSRAQGLQIVLIAGNHDSGSRLEAPAALLKSHNVYVRGTVRRKDNGGVLRLLGGRRPDHGAEPLPE
;
A
#
# COMPACT_ATOMS: atom_id res chain seq x y z
N MET A 1 18.84 2.02 -0.67
CA MET A 1 17.39 1.85 -0.89
C MET A 1 16.67 3.18 -0.71
N LYS A 2 15.78 3.50 -1.63
CA LYS A 2 14.95 4.71 -1.52
C LYS A 2 13.51 4.29 -1.28
N PHE A 3 12.83 4.87 -0.29
CA PHE A 3 11.44 4.55 -0.02
C PHE A 3 10.64 5.80 0.34
N ILE A 4 9.33 5.72 0.13
CA ILE A 4 8.36 6.71 0.57
C ILE A 4 7.60 6.09 1.74
N HIS A 5 7.48 6.82 2.83
CA HIS A 5 6.71 6.43 4.00
C HIS A 5 5.52 7.37 4.17
N THR A 6 4.36 6.81 4.33
CA THR A 6 3.12 7.55 4.55
C THR A 6 2.23 6.79 5.52
N ALA A 7 1.26 7.46 6.10
CA ALA A 7 0.36 6.88 7.08
C ALA A 7 -0.92 7.71 7.19
N ASP A 8 -1.90 7.17 7.88
CA ASP A 8 -3.12 7.90 8.26
C ASP A 8 -3.89 8.46 7.06
N TRP A 9 -4.14 7.63 6.08
CA TRP A 9 -4.90 8.03 4.89
C TRP A 9 -6.37 8.27 5.19
N HIS A 10 -6.96 7.46 6.06
CA HIS A 10 -8.37 7.54 6.44
C HIS A 10 -9.32 7.62 5.25
N LEU A 11 -9.11 6.75 4.25
CA LEU A 11 -9.95 6.71 3.06
C LEU A 11 -11.40 6.44 3.46
N GLY A 12 -12.32 7.19 2.88
CA GLY A 12 -13.72 7.12 3.22
C GLY A 12 -14.14 8.07 4.33
N ASN A 13 -13.20 8.85 4.89
CA ASN A 13 -13.49 9.83 5.93
C ASN A 13 -14.45 10.91 5.40
N THR A 14 -15.34 11.38 6.29
CA THR A 14 -16.21 12.51 6.02
C THR A 14 -15.90 13.64 7.02
N PHE A 15 -16.16 14.87 6.61
CA PHE A 15 -15.98 16.03 7.48
C PHE A 15 -17.31 16.80 7.54
N HIS A 16 -17.90 16.86 8.74
CA HIS A 16 -19.22 17.46 8.94
C HIS A 16 -20.28 16.95 7.93
N GLY A 17 -20.26 15.64 7.67
CA GLY A 17 -21.16 15.01 6.72
C GLY A 17 -20.78 15.18 5.25
N HIS A 18 -19.68 15.88 4.97
CA HIS A 18 -19.21 16.07 3.59
C HIS A 18 -18.24 14.94 3.22
N ASP A 19 -18.45 14.38 2.03
CA ASP A 19 -17.59 13.37 1.46
C ASP A 19 -16.23 14.00 1.06
N ARG A 20 -15.16 13.40 1.50
CA ARG A 20 -13.79 13.85 1.22
C ARG A 20 -13.11 13.04 0.11
N SER A 21 -13.87 12.32 -0.70
CA SER A 21 -13.32 11.47 -1.76
C SER A 21 -12.47 12.27 -2.73
N GLU A 22 -12.88 13.48 -3.08
CA GLU A 22 -12.14 14.34 -4.00
C GLU A 22 -10.76 14.69 -3.45
N GLU A 23 -10.69 15.04 -2.16
CA GLU A 23 -9.41 15.32 -1.49
C GLU A 23 -8.52 14.08 -1.47
N HIS A 24 -9.10 12.91 -1.21
CA HIS A 24 -8.38 11.65 -1.21
C HIS A 24 -7.84 11.32 -2.61
N HIS A 25 -8.62 11.55 -3.65
CA HIS A 25 -8.16 11.37 -5.02
C HIS A 25 -6.99 12.29 -5.35
N HIS A 26 -7.05 13.55 -4.93
CA HIS A 26 -5.94 14.49 -5.14
C HIS A 26 -4.67 14.04 -4.42
N PHE A 27 -4.80 13.59 -3.18
CA PHE A 27 -3.67 13.07 -2.42
C PHE A 27 -3.04 11.87 -3.10
N LEU A 28 -3.86 10.89 -3.50
CA LEU A 28 -3.36 9.67 -4.15
C LEU A 28 -2.72 9.97 -5.50
N LYS A 29 -3.28 10.90 -6.25
CA LYS A 29 -2.69 11.36 -7.51
C LYS A 29 -1.33 12.00 -7.29
N HIS A 30 -1.21 12.85 -6.27
CA HIS A 30 0.07 13.46 -5.92
C HIS A 30 1.10 12.38 -5.55
N LEU A 31 0.68 11.37 -4.79
CA LEU A 31 1.56 10.27 -4.41
C LEU A 31 1.99 9.46 -5.64
N LEU A 32 1.08 9.22 -6.59
CA LEU A 32 1.43 8.56 -7.86
C LEU A 32 2.46 9.36 -8.65
N ASP A 33 2.33 10.67 -8.68
CA ASP A 33 3.29 11.55 -9.37
C ASP A 33 4.66 11.51 -8.69
N LEU A 34 4.71 11.48 -7.37
CA LEU A 34 5.95 11.30 -6.62
C LEU A 34 6.61 9.96 -6.95
N ILE A 35 5.83 8.89 -7.00
CA ILE A 35 6.33 7.56 -7.35
C ILE A 35 6.95 7.58 -8.76
N SER A 36 6.26 8.19 -9.71
CA SER A 36 6.75 8.29 -11.09
C SER A 36 8.02 9.12 -11.21
N THR A 37 8.11 10.20 -10.43
CA THR A 37 9.22 11.16 -10.51
C THR A 37 10.43 10.69 -9.71
N ARG A 38 10.22 10.23 -8.48
CA ARG A 38 11.30 9.87 -7.55
C ARG A 38 11.76 8.44 -7.69
N ARG A 39 10.97 7.58 -8.28
CA ARG A 39 11.24 6.15 -8.50
C ARG A 39 11.75 5.45 -7.24
N PRO A 40 10.97 5.44 -6.17
CA PRO A 40 11.37 4.74 -4.95
C PRO A 40 11.39 3.22 -5.18
N ASP A 41 12.17 2.52 -4.38
CA ASP A 41 12.16 1.05 -4.35
C ASP A 41 10.94 0.52 -3.62
N ALA A 42 10.43 1.28 -2.65
CA ALA A 42 9.31 0.86 -1.83
C ALA A 42 8.42 2.03 -1.43
N LEU A 43 7.13 1.72 -1.26
CA LEU A 43 6.14 2.58 -0.64
C LEU A 43 5.64 1.85 0.62
N ILE A 44 5.74 2.50 1.76
CA ILE A 44 5.27 1.95 3.04
C ILE A 44 4.09 2.79 3.53
N VAL A 45 2.94 2.15 3.68
CA VAL A 45 1.73 2.78 4.23
C VAL A 45 1.50 2.20 5.63
N ALA A 46 1.79 3.00 6.64
CA ALA A 46 1.87 2.55 8.02
C ALA A 46 0.63 2.97 8.83
N GLY A 47 -0.44 2.18 8.69
CA GLY A 47 -1.62 2.30 9.54
C GLY A 47 -2.68 3.28 9.06
N ASP A 48 -3.90 3.02 9.53
CA ASP A 48 -5.10 3.81 9.28
C ASP A 48 -5.33 4.16 7.82
N ILE A 49 -5.28 3.11 6.99
CA ILE A 49 -5.52 3.23 5.54
C ILE A 49 -6.97 3.61 5.29
N PHE A 50 -7.89 2.93 5.96
CA PHE A 50 -9.31 3.27 5.94
C PHE A 50 -9.71 3.98 7.23
N ASP A 51 -10.75 4.80 7.14
CA ASP A 51 -11.27 5.54 8.30
C ASP A 51 -12.00 4.63 9.28
N THR A 52 -12.59 3.54 8.80
CA THR A 52 -13.35 2.60 9.62
C THR A 52 -12.97 1.15 9.32
N PRO A 53 -13.26 0.19 10.24
CA PRO A 53 -13.04 -1.23 9.97
C PRO A 53 -13.91 -1.79 8.84
N ASN A 54 -15.03 -1.12 8.54
CA ASN A 54 -15.94 -1.52 7.47
C ASN A 54 -15.99 -0.44 6.38
N PRO A 55 -14.93 -0.30 5.56
CA PRO A 55 -14.91 0.72 4.53
C PRO A 55 -15.99 0.46 3.47
N SER A 56 -16.47 1.54 2.86
CA SER A 56 -17.39 1.44 1.73
C SER A 56 -16.70 0.79 0.53
N ALA A 57 -17.50 0.23 -0.37
CA ALA A 57 -16.97 -0.30 -1.63
C ALA A 57 -16.20 0.76 -2.41
N ARG A 58 -16.65 2.02 -2.35
CA ARG A 58 -15.99 3.15 -2.99
C ARG A 58 -14.60 3.41 -2.40
N ALA A 59 -14.47 3.37 -1.07
CA ALA A 59 -13.18 3.55 -0.42
C ALA A 59 -12.23 2.41 -0.74
N GLU A 60 -12.71 1.17 -0.75
CA GLU A 60 -11.90 0.02 -1.14
C GLU A 60 -11.44 0.12 -2.59
N ALA A 61 -12.34 0.51 -3.51
CA ALA A 61 -11.99 0.70 -4.91
C ALA A 61 -10.91 1.76 -5.08
N MET A 62 -10.98 2.83 -4.31
CA MET A 62 -9.98 3.89 -4.34
C MET A 62 -8.60 3.37 -3.97
N LEU A 63 -8.50 2.53 -2.94
CA LEU A 63 -7.24 1.90 -2.55
C LEU A 63 -6.71 0.98 -3.65
N TYR A 64 -7.53 0.07 -4.13
CA TYR A 64 -7.07 -0.93 -5.11
C TYR A 64 -6.73 -0.32 -6.45
N ASP A 65 -7.49 0.69 -6.90
CA ASP A 65 -7.17 1.44 -8.12
C ASP A 65 -5.80 2.13 -7.98
N PHE A 66 -5.54 2.72 -6.81
CA PHE A 66 -4.24 3.32 -6.54
C PHE A 66 -3.10 2.29 -6.61
N LEU A 67 -3.27 1.13 -5.96
CA LEU A 67 -2.24 0.09 -5.95
C LEU A 67 -1.92 -0.42 -7.36
N LEU A 68 -2.95 -0.66 -8.17
CA LEU A 68 -2.76 -1.10 -9.55
C LEU A 68 -2.07 -0.04 -10.39
N GLU A 69 -2.46 1.21 -10.25
CA GLU A 69 -1.84 2.31 -10.98
C GLU A 69 -0.38 2.50 -10.56
N ALA A 70 -0.09 2.46 -9.27
CA ALA A 70 1.27 2.65 -8.76
C ALA A 70 2.21 1.55 -9.27
N THR A 71 1.77 0.29 -9.21
CA THR A 71 2.59 -0.83 -9.67
C THR A 71 2.72 -0.86 -11.19
N SER A 72 1.76 -0.32 -11.92
CA SER A 72 1.83 -0.16 -13.37
C SER A 72 2.84 0.91 -13.79
N ARG A 73 2.85 2.06 -13.07
CA ARG A 73 3.75 3.18 -13.38
C ARG A 73 5.20 2.90 -13.02
N ALA A 74 5.42 2.16 -11.95
CA ALA A 74 6.75 1.93 -11.40
C ALA A 74 7.03 0.43 -11.33
N GLN A 75 7.62 -0.11 -12.38
CA GLN A 75 8.03 -1.51 -12.40
C GLN A 75 9.00 -1.81 -11.26
N GLY A 76 8.70 -2.89 -10.54
CA GLY A 76 9.54 -3.30 -9.44
C GLY A 76 9.28 -2.57 -8.12
N LEU A 77 8.34 -1.63 -8.10
CA LEU A 77 7.93 -0.98 -6.85
C LEU A 77 7.34 -2.03 -5.90
N GLN A 78 7.79 -2.01 -4.67
CA GLN A 78 7.26 -2.83 -3.60
C GLN A 78 6.40 -1.97 -2.70
N ILE A 79 5.19 -2.41 -2.42
CA ILE A 79 4.27 -1.67 -1.54
C ILE A 79 3.98 -2.50 -0.32
N VAL A 80 4.12 -1.90 0.85
CA VAL A 80 3.79 -2.54 2.13
C VAL A 80 2.65 -1.77 2.79
N LEU A 81 1.56 -2.47 3.04
CA LEU A 81 0.39 -1.93 3.74
C LEU A 81 0.33 -2.54 5.14
N ILE A 82 0.31 -1.69 6.14
CA ILE A 82 0.24 -2.12 7.55
C ILE A 82 -1.05 -1.58 8.15
N ALA A 83 -1.87 -2.45 8.72
CA ALA A 83 -3.12 -2.04 9.35
C ALA A 83 -2.86 -1.20 10.61
N GLY A 84 -3.69 -0.17 10.78
CA GLY A 84 -3.69 0.65 11.98
C GLY A 84 -4.91 0.37 12.86
N ASN A 85 -5.14 1.25 13.84
CA ASN A 85 -6.22 1.08 14.80
C ASN A 85 -7.61 1.14 14.20
N HIS A 86 -7.79 1.90 13.12
CA HIS A 86 -9.07 2.06 12.44
C HIS A 86 -9.31 1.01 11.35
N ASP A 87 -8.31 0.22 11.00
CA ASP A 87 -8.42 -0.79 9.96
C ASP A 87 -8.83 -2.14 10.55
N SER A 88 -9.61 -2.92 9.78
CA SER A 88 -9.77 -4.34 10.05
C SER A 88 -8.60 -5.09 9.43
N GLY A 89 -7.74 -5.66 10.27
CA GLY A 89 -6.57 -6.40 9.80
C GLY A 89 -6.94 -7.57 8.91
N SER A 90 -7.96 -8.35 9.28
CA SER A 90 -8.39 -9.50 8.49
C SER A 90 -8.99 -9.08 7.15
N ARG A 91 -9.76 -7.99 7.12
CA ARG A 91 -10.35 -7.49 5.89
C ARG A 91 -9.28 -6.96 4.93
N LEU A 92 -8.27 -6.27 5.47
CA LEU A 92 -7.16 -5.75 4.69
C LEU A 92 -6.30 -6.88 4.11
N GLU A 93 -6.14 -7.98 4.85
CA GLU A 93 -5.36 -9.14 4.41
C GLU A 93 -6.12 -10.08 3.46
N ALA A 94 -7.45 -9.97 3.36
CA ALA A 94 -8.24 -10.88 2.55
C ALA A 94 -7.72 -11.05 1.11
N PRO A 95 -7.34 -9.98 0.38
CA PRO A 95 -6.80 -10.11 -0.97
C PRO A 95 -5.26 -10.29 -1.03
N ALA A 96 -4.61 -10.61 0.10
CA ALA A 96 -3.14 -10.60 0.18
C ALA A 96 -2.47 -11.49 -0.86
N ALA A 97 -3.01 -12.68 -1.14
CA ALA A 97 -2.42 -13.60 -2.12
C ALA A 97 -2.42 -13.01 -3.54
N LEU A 98 -3.51 -12.34 -3.91
CA LEU A 98 -3.62 -11.67 -5.20
C LEU A 98 -2.69 -10.47 -5.28
N LEU A 99 -2.64 -9.68 -4.23
CA LEU A 99 -1.81 -8.47 -4.17
C LEU A 99 -0.31 -8.81 -4.20
N LYS A 100 0.08 -9.92 -3.62
CA LYS A 100 1.48 -10.35 -3.60
C LYS A 100 2.05 -10.53 -5.01
N SER A 101 1.24 -10.97 -5.97
CA SER A 101 1.66 -11.10 -7.37
C SER A 101 2.01 -9.75 -8.01
N HIS A 102 1.56 -8.65 -7.44
CA HIS A 102 1.87 -7.29 -7.87
C HIS A 102 2.89 -6.60 -6.96
N ASN A 103 3.63 -7.37 -6.13
CA ASN A 103 4.60 -6.85 -5.17
C ASN A 103 3.97 -5.96 -4.08
N VAL A 104 2.72 -6.22 -3.76
CA VAL A 104 2.01 -5.56 -2.66
C VAL A 104 1.89 -6.53 -1.49
N TYR A 105 2.42 -6.14 -0.35
CA TYR A 105 2.46 -6.96 0.86
C TYR A 105 1.59 -6.33 1.92
N VAL A 106 0.68 -7.12 2.50
CA VAL A 106 -0.27 -6.64 3.50
C VAL A 106 0.02 -7.32 4.84
N ARG A 107 0.09 -6.52 5.90
CA ARG A 107 0.20 -7.02 7.26
C ARG A 107 -0.92 -6.42 8.10
N GLY A 108 -1.97 -7.20 8.28
CA GLY A 108 -3.15 -6.79 9.03
C GLY A 108 -3.07 -7.08 10.51
N THR A 109 -2.17 -7.99 10.93
CA THR A 109 -2.02 -8.40 12.33
C THR A 109 -0.55 -8.51 12.68
N VAL A 110 -0.24 -8.40 13.97
CA VAL A 110 1.13 -8.64 14.46
C VAL A 110 1.49 -10.10 14.25
N ARG A 111 2.66 -10.35 13.69
CA ARG A 111 3.16 -11.69 13.41
C ARG A 111 4.56 -11.88 13.92
N ARG A 112 4.90 -13.12 14.21
CA ARG A 112 6.27 -13.49 14.53
C ARG A 112 7.16 -13.42 13.28
N LYS A 113 8.47 -13.34 13.49
CA LYS A 113 9.46 -13.34 12.42
C LYS A 113 9.28 -14.50 11.44
N ASP A 114 9.05 -15.69 11.98
CA ASP A 114 8.88 -16.92 11.18
C ASP A 114 7.53 -17.00 10.46
N ASN A 115 6.55 -16.19 10.84
CA ASN A 115 5.22 -16.16 10.24
C ASN A 115 4.96 -14.89 9.41
N GLY A 116 6.01 -14.25 8.90
CA GLY A 116 5.86 -13.08 8.06
C GLY A 116 5.87 -11.75 8.81
N GLY A 117 6.32 -11.74 10.07
CA GLY A 117 6.49 -10.51 10.84
C GLY A 117 7.65 -9.66 10.35
N VAL A 118 8.51 -10.23 9.51
CA VAL A 118 9.63 -9.53 8.87
C VAL A 118 9.50 -9.68 7.37
N LEU A 119 9.55 -8.56 6.65
CA LEU A 119 9.56 -8.54 5.20
C LEU A 119 10.92 -8.07 4.72
N ARG A 120 11.45 -8.76 3.72
CA ARG A 120 12.64 -8.31 3.01
C ARG A 120 12.23 -7.63 1.72
N LEU A 121 12.71 -6.42 1.52
CA LEU A 121 12.46 -5.66 0.32
C LEU A 121 13.75 -5.58 -0.49
N LEU A 122 13.60 -5.62 -1.81
CA LEU A 122 14.73 -5.48 -2.71
C LEU A 122 15.05 -4.00 -2.83
N GLY A 123 16.31 -3.64 -2.59
CA GLY A 123 16.77 -2.26 -2.70
C GLY A 123 17.66 -2.05 -3.92
N GLY A 124 17.81 -0.78 -4.30
CA GLY A 124 18.70 -0.36 -5.38
C GLY A 124 18.13 -0.61 -6.77
N ARG A 125 18.97 -0.35 -7.77
CA ARG A 125 18.57 -0.55 -9.17
C ARG A 125 18.40 -2.04 -9.44
N ARG A 126 17.26 -2.39 -10.00
CA ARG A 126 16.98 -3.77 -10.39
C ARG A 126 17.36 -3.98 -11.85
N PRO A 127 17.93 -5.13 -12.17
CA PRO A 127 18.04 -5.53 -13.56
C PRO A 127 16.65 -5.69 -14.16
N ASP A 128 16.50 -5.32 -15.43
CA ASP A 128 15.22 -5.33 -16.10
C ASP A 128 14.62 -6.74 -16.22
N HIS A 129 15.44 -7.76 -16.19
CA HIS A 129 15.00 -9.14 -16.30
C HIS A 129 15.82 -10.05 -15.40
N GLY A 130 15.18 -11.00 -14.74
CA GLY A 130 15.85 -12.11 -14.11
C GLY A 130 16.50 -11.81 -12.76
N ALA A 131 16.09 -10.75 -12.09
CA ALA A 131 16.50 -10.57 -10.71
C ALA A 131 15.96 -11.73 -9.87
N GLU A 132 16.85 -12.53 -9.32
CA GLU A 132 16.42 -13.58 -8.41
C GLU A 132 15.85 -12.93 -7.14
N PRO A 133 14.74 -13.47 -6.61
CA PRO A 133 14.23 -13.01 -5.34
C PRO A 133 15.27 -13.28 -4.26
N LEU A 134 15.39 -12.36 -3.28
CA LEU A 134 16.25 -12.59 -2.15
C LEU A 134 15.79 -13.84 -1.39
N PRO A 135 16.72 -14.69 -0.90
CA PRO A 135 16.35 -15.81 -0.07
C PRO A 135 15.63 -15.31 1.19
N GLU A 136 14.57 -16.01 1.55
CA GLU A 136 13.81 -15.71 2.75
C GLU A 136 14.60 -16.00 4.04
#